data_8662ee9576e71cdc93c441537f201c1a
#
_entry.id   8662ee9576e71cdc93c441537f201c1a
#
_cell.length_a   1.000
_cell.length_b   1.000
_cell.length_c   1.000
_cell.angle_alpha   90.00
_cell.angle_beta   90.00
_cell.angle_gamma   90.00
#
_symmetry.space_group_name_H-M   'P 1'
#
loop_
_entity.id
_entity.type
_entity.pdbx_description
1 polymer ?
#
loop_
_entity_poly.entity_id
_entity_poly.type
_entity_poly.pdbx_seq_one_letter_code
_entity_poly.pdbx_strand_id
1 'polypeptide(L)'
;MLPDIPLTRDLVLVGGGHTHALVLRMWAMRPLPGVRLTVINPGPTAPYSGMLPGHIAGHYSRDQLDIDLVQLARAAGARLILGRACGLDRGAKQVLLQGQPPVGYDVASIDIGITAEMPQMPGFQQHAVPVKPLDRY
;
A
#
# COMPACT_ATOMS: atom_id res chain seq x y z
N MET A 1 30.52 4.91 11.77
CA MET A 1 30.19 4.50 10.38
C MET A 1 29.71 3.05 10.46
N LEU A 2 28.45 2.79 10.17
CA LEU A 2 27.97 1.42 10.07
C LEU A 2 28.59 0.79 8.83
N PRO A 3 29.07 -0.47 8.88
CA PRO A 3 29.60 -1.12 7.70
C PRO A 3 28.53 -1.18 6.61
N ASP A 4 28.87 -0.86 5.38
CA ASP A 4 28.01 -1.04 4.21
C ASP A 4 27.71 -2.53 4.06
N ILE A 5 26.57 -2.95 4.58
CA ILE A 5 26.10 -4.32 4.40
C ILE A 5 25.48 -4.39 3.00
N PRO A 6 26.03 -5.24 2.11
CA PRO A 6 25.49 -5.33 0.74
C PRO A 6 24.01 -5.78 0.77
N LEU A 7 23.17 -5.15 -0.06
CA LEU A 7 21.79 -5.55 -0.25
C LEU A 7 21.76 -6.84 -1.09
N THR A 8 21.34 -7.93 -0.47
CA THR A 8 21.35 -9.27 -1.09
C THR A 8 19.94 -9.82 -1.31
N ARG A 9 18.93 -9.19 -0.73
CA ARG A 9 17.54 -9.63 -0.80
C ARG A 9 16.61 -8.46 -1.06
N ASP A 10 15.55 -8.71 -1.82
CA ASP A 10 14.49 -7.76 -2.11
C ASP A 10 13.18 -8.21 -1.47
N LEU A 11 12.67 -7.39 -0.54
CA LEU A 11 11.31 -7.50 -0.01
C LEU A 11 10.44 -6.42 -0.65
N VAL A 12 9.39 -6.84 -1.34
CA VAL A 12 8.47 -5.93 -2.04
C VAL A 12 7.09 -6.00 -1.40
N LEU A 13 6.61 -4.85 -0.94
CA LEU A 13 5.26 -4.65 -0.42
C LEU A 13 4.39 -4.06 -1.54
N VAL A 14 3.40 -4.81 -1.99
CA VAL A 14 2.45 -4.38 -3.02
C VAL A 14 1.20 -3.84 -2.35
N GLY A 15 0.98 -2.53 -2.51
CA GLY A 15 -0.10 -1.80 -1.85
C GLY A 15 0.31 -1.17 -0.53
N GLY A 16 -0.29 -0.03 -0.24
CA GLY A 16 -0.05 0.76 0.98
C GLY A 16 -1.13 0.56 2.04
N GLY A 17 -1.74 -0.62 2.13
CA GLY A 17 -2.72 -0.92 3.16
C GLY A 17 -2.18 -0.77 4.57
N HIS A 18 -3.08 -0.75 5.56
CA HIS A 18 -2.69 -0.51 6.96
C HIS A 18 -1.72 -1.58 7.50
N THR A 19 -1.77 -2.82 7.03
CA THR A 19 -0.82 -3.87 7.42
C THR A 19 0.59 -3.51 6.94
N HIS A 20 0.75 -3.08 5.68
CA HIS A 20 2.05 -2.65 5.18
C HIS A 20 2.53 -1.34 5.82
N ALA A 21 1.63 -0.44 6.21
CA ALA A 21 1.98 0.74 6.98
C ALA A 21 2.59 0.37 8.35
N LEU A 22 2.02 -0.64 9.02
CA LEU A 22 2.59 -1.18 10.27
C LEU A 22 3.93 -1.86 10.03
N VAL A 23 4.08 -2.61 8.93
CA VAL A 23 5.37 -3.23 8.54
C VAL A 23 6.43 -2.14 8.36
N LEU A 24 6.14 -1.06 7.62
CA LEU A 24 7.06 0.06 7.43
C LEU A 24 7.47 0.69 8.77
N ARG A 25 6.50 0.92 9.66
CA ARG A 25 6.77 1.47 11.00
C ARG A 25 7.67 0.55 11.82
N MET A 26 7.39 -0.76 11.82
CA MET A 26 8.23 -1.75 12.52
C MET A 26 9.63 -1.84 11.91
N TRP A 27 9.73 -1.77 10.59
CA TRP A 27 11.00 -1.78 9.86
C TRP A 27 11.86 -0.57 10.20
N ALA A 28 11.26 0.62 10.32
CA ALA A 28 11.97 1.83 10.75
C ALA A 28 12.63 1.67 12.13
N MET A 29 12.02 0.89 13.03
CA MET A 29 12.55 0.62 14.36
C MET A 29 13.57 -0.51 14.37
N ARG A 30 13.41 -1.51 13.51
CA ARG A 30 14.23 -2.74 13.49
C ARG A 30 14.43 -3.24 12.06
N PRO A 31 15.25 -2.56 11.25
CA PRO A 31 15.50 -2.98 9.88
C PRO A 31 16.26 -4.31 9.85
N LEU A 32 15.98 -5.14 8.85
CA LEU A 32 16.77 -6.35 8.59
C LEU A 32 17.98 -6.00 7.74
N PRO A 33 19.21 -6.26 8.22
CA PRO A 33 20.41 -6.01 7.43
C PRO A 33 20.42 -6.79 6.11
N GLY A 34 20.93 -6.17 5.05
CA GLY A 34 21.07 -6.81 3.73
C GLY A 34 19.76 -6.94 2.94
N VAL A 35 18.64 -6.43 3.45
CA VAL A 35 17.35 -6.46 2.76
C VAL A 35 16.98 -5.08 2.25
N ARG A 36 16.70 -4.97 0.95
CA ARG A 36 16.12 -3.79 0.34
C ARG A 36 14.60 -3.87 0.43
N LEU A 37 13.99 -2.93 1.16
CA LEU A 37 12.54 -2.82 1.26
C LEU A 37 12.02 -1.88 0.17
N THR A 38 10.99 -2.33 -0.54
CA THR A 38 10.29 -1.53 -1.55
C THR A 38 8.79 -1.58 -1.30
N VAL A 39 8.14 -0.44 -1.41
CA VAL A 39 6.67 -0.31 -1.40
C VAL A 39 6.21 0.15 -2.77
N ILE A 40 5.20 -0.49 -3.31
CA ILE A 40 4.55 -0.11 -4.57
C ILE A 40 3.12 0.30 -4.26
N ASN A 41 2.77 1.53 -4.57
CA ASN A 41 1.40 2.04 -4.37
C ASN A 41 1.05 3.04 -5.48
N PRO A 42 -0.22 3.13 -5.92
CA PRO A 42 -0.61 4.06 -6.97
C PRO A 42 -0.36 5.53 -6.64
N GLY A 43 -0.48 5.90 -5.36
CA GLY A 43 -0.30 7.27 -4.88
C GLY A 43 0.64 7.37 -3.68
N PRO A 44 0.95 8.60 -3.26
CA PRO A 44 1.84 8.87 -2.12
C PRO A 44 1.19 8.59 -0.77
N THR A 45 -0.14 8.44 -0.76
CA THR A 45 -0.94 8.15 0.42
C THR A 45 -1.80 6.93 0.18
N ALA A 46 -2.29 6.32 1.25
CA ALA A 46 -3.27 5.24 1.21
C ALA A 46 -4.36 5.49 2.24
N PRO A 47 -5.64 5.44 1.85
CA PRO A 47 -6.74 5.69 2.76
C PRO A 47 -6.92 4.52 3.74
N TYR A 48 -7.12 4.85 5.01
CA TYR A 48 -7.43 3.87 6.04
C TYR A 48 -8.94 3.82 6.32
N SER A 49 -9.61 2.81 5.78
CA SER A 49 -11.06 2.66 5.88
C SER A 49 -11.56 2.44 7.32
N GLY A 50 -10.71 2.01 8.23
CA GLY A 50 -11.05 1.85 9.65
C GLY A 50 -11.42 3.16 10.35
N MET A 51 -10.98 4.31 9.84
CA MET A 51 -11.33 5.63 10.35
C MET A 51 -12.57 6.25 9.69
N LEU A 52 -13.11 5.62 8.65
CA LEU A 52 -14.25 6.17 7.89
C LEU A 52 -15.51 6.41 8.75
N PRO A 53 -15.91 5.51 9.65
CA PRO A 53 -17.07 5.78 10.52
C PRO A 53 -16.90 7.05 11.36
N GLY A 54 -15.69 7.28 11.90
CA GLY A 54 -15.38 8.49 12.65
C GLY A 54 -15.38 9.75 11.77
N HIS A 55 -14.97 9.64 10.51
CA HIS A 55 -15.07 10.74 9.56
C HIS A 55 -16.52 11.09 9.25
N ILE A 56 -17.37 10.10 8.98
CA ILE A 56 -18.81 10.30 8.76
C ILE A 56 -19.47 10.96 9.98
N ALA A 57 -19.05 10.58 11.19
CA ALA A 57 -19.52 11.17 12.42
C ALA A 57 -18.92 12.58 12.72
N GLY A 58 -18.04 13.09 11.87
CA GLY A 58 -17.43 14.41 12.05
C GLY A 58 -16.25 14.48 13.01
N HIS A 59 -15.72 13.33 13.48
CA HIS A 59 -14.57 13.27 14.39
C HIS A 59 -13.22 13.47 13.70
N TYR A 60 -13.14 13.11 12.43
CA TYR A 60 -11.90 13.18 11.63
C TYR A 60 -12.14 13.93 10.33
N SER A 61 -11.17 14.73 9.92
CA SER A 61 -11.14 15.31 8.57
C SER A 61 -10.80 14.24 7.52
N ARG A 62 -11.07 14.51 6.25
CA ARG A 62 -10.73 13.58 5.15
C ARG A 62 -9.22 13.27 5.10
N ASP A 63 -8.38 14.29 5.30
CA ASP A 63 -6.94 14.15 5.26
C ASP A 63 -6.38 13.25 6.38
N GLN A 64 -7.08 13.20 7.52
CA GLN A 64 -6.68 12.33 8.63
C GLN A 64 -6.92 10.84 8.37
N LEU A 65 -7.69 10.50 7.34
CA LEU A 65 -7.90 9.12 6.92
C LEU A 65 -6.73 8.58 6.10
N ASP A 66 -5.88 9.45 5.58
CA ASP A 66 -4.81 9.08 4.66
C ASP A 66 -3.51 8.78 5.41
N ILE A 67 -2.99 7.59 5.16
CA ILE A 67 -1.67 7.16 5.63
C ILE A 67 -0.62 7.78 4.70
N ASP A 68 0.31 8.55 5.24
CA ASP A 68 1.43 9.13 4.49
C ASP A 68 2.51 8.07 4.25
N LEU A 69 2.48 7.45 3.08
CA LEU A 69 3.45 6.42 2.68
C LEU A 69 4.83 7.01 2.39
N VAL A 70 4.92 8.28 2.02
CA VAL A 70 6.21 8.95 1.77
C VAL A 70 7.00 9.07 3.07
N GLN A 71 6.35 9.54 4.12
CA GLN A 71 7.00 9.66 5.44
C GLN A 71 7.36 8.29 6.01
N LEU A 72 6.47 7.31 5.91
CA LEU A 72 6.73 5.95 6.39
C LEU A 72 7.88 5.29 5.62
N ALA A 73 7.88 5.36 4.31
CA ALA A 73 8.96 4.81 3.49
C ALA A 73 10.30 5.46 3.80
N ARG A 74 10.32 6.80 3.95
CA ARG A 74 11.53 7.54 4.33
C ARG A 74 12.05 7.09 5.69
N ALA A 75 11.18 7.00 6.69
CA ALA A 75 11.56 6.53 8.03
C ALA A 75 12.09 5.10 8.04
N ALA A 76 11.52 4.22 7.21
CA ALA A 76 11.95 2.85 7.05
C ALA A 76 13.21 2.67 6.16
N GLY A 77 13.70 3.72 5.51
CA GLY A 77 14.73 3.60 4.48
C GLY A 77 14.27 2.77 3.28
N ALA A 78 12.96 2.71 3.04
CA ALA A 78 12.35 1.95 1.97
C ALA A 78 12.25 2.78 0.69
N ARG A 79 12.33 2.08 -0.45
CA ARG A 79 12.03 2.67 -1.75
C ARG A 79 10.52 2.70 -1.97
N LEU A 80 9.97 3.87 -2.26
CA LEU A 80 8.57 4.01 -2.67
C LEU A 80 8.50 4.15 -4.19
N ILE A 81 7.78 3.25 -4.84
CA ILE A 81 7.48 3.29 -6.26
C ILE A 81 6.01 3.66 -6.43
N LEU A 82 5.77 4.81 -7.05
CA LEU A 82 4.43 5.23 -7.42
C LEU A 82 4.04 4.56 -8.73
N GLY A 83 3.20 3.53 -8.63
CA GLY A 83 2.77 2.72 -9.76
C GLY A 83 1.64 1.77 -9.37
N ARG A 84 0.89 1.38 -10.38
CA ARG A 84 -0.22 0.44 -10.21
C ARG A 84 0.27 -0.96 -10.56
N ALA A 85 0.31 -1.85 -9.57
CA ALA A 85 0.55 -3.26 -9.81
C ALA A 85 -0.63 -3.87 -10.58
N CYS A 86 -0.34 -4.60 -11.65
CA CYS A 86 -1.34 -5.24 -12.51
C CYS A 86 -1.16 -6.75 -12.63
N GLY A 87 -0.10 -7.31 -12.07
CA GLY A 87 0.15 -8.75 -12.10
C GLY A 87 1.37 -9.16 -11.30
N LEU A 88 1.52 -10.46 -11.17
CA LEU A 88 2.66 -11.09 -10.51
C LEU A 88 3.18 -12.23 -11.37
N ASP A 89 4.43 -12.12 -11.85
CA ASP A 89 5.15 -13.23 -12.46
C ASP A 89 5.92 -13.99 -11.40
N ARG A 90 5.40 -15.14 -11.00
CA ARG A 90 6.02 -15.98 -9.96
C ARG A 90 7.25 -16.72 -10.47
N GLY A 91 7.30 -17.03 -11.76
CA GLY A 91 8.44 -17.71 -12.38
C GLY A 91 9.66 -16.79 -12.46
N ALA A 92 9.47 -15.58 -12.95
CA ALA A 92 10.51 -14.55 -13.00
C ALA A 92 10.70 -13.81 -11.68
N LYS A 93 9.83 -14.03 -10.68
CA LYS A 93 9.78 -13.29 -9.41
C LYS A 93 9.72 -11.78 -9.63
N GLN A 94 8.72 -11.33 -10.35
CA GLN A 94 8.52 -9.93 -10.70
C GLN A 94 7.09 -9.47 -10.42
N VAL A 95 6.97 -8.27 -9.85
CA VAL A 95 5.71 -7.54 -9.79
C VAL A 95 5.57 -6.73 -11.09
N LEU A 96 4.50 -6.96 -11.82
CA LEU A 96 4.21 -6.25 -13.07
C LEU A 96 3.49 -4.95 -12.77
N LEU A 97 3.98 -3.85 -13.35
CA LEU A 97 3.44 -2.51 -13.19
C LEU A 97 2.84 -2.02 -14.50
N GLN A 98 1.73 -1.30 -14.39
CA GLN A 98 1.08 -0.71 -15.56
C GLN A 98 1.94 0.43 -16.13
N GLY A 99 2.41 0.27 -17.36
CA GLY A 99 3.18 1.29 -18.07
C GLY A 99 4.58 1.57 -17.51
N GLN A 100 5.09 0.71 -16.64
CA GLN A 100 6.43 0.83 -16.03
C GLN A 100 7.16 -0.51 -16.07
N PRO A 101 8.50 -0.50 -15.95
CA PRO A 101 9.26 -1.74 -15.85
C PRO A 101 8.86 -2.59 -14.65
N PRO A 102 8.93 -3.92 -14.74
CA PRO A 102 8.63 -4.81 -13.64
C PRO A 102 9.64 -4.65 -12.49
N VAL A 103 9.21 -4.98 -11.29
CA VAL A 103 10.03 -4.92 -10.07
C VAL A 103 10.31 -6.32 -9.58
N GLY A 104 11.60 -6.69 -9.52
CA GLY A 104 12.04 -7.98 -9.01
C GLY A 104 11.89 -8.09 -7.50
N TYR A 105 11.65 -9.30 -7.00
CA TYR A 105 11.54 -9.59 -5.57
C TYR A 105 12.11 -10.97 -5.23
N ASP A 106 12.60 -11.12 -4.01
CA ASP A 106 12.82 -12.45 -3.37
C ASP A 106 11.58 -12.87 -2.60
N VAL A 107 10.97 -11.92 -1.89
CA VAL A 107 9.71 -12.07 -1.16
C VAL A 107 8.78 -10.91 -1.52
N ALA A 108 7.54 -11.22 -1.84
CA ALA A 108 6.49 -10.23 -2.06
C ALA A 108 5.34 -10.41 -1.08
N SER A 109 4.83 -9.31 -0.55
CA SER A 109 3.63 -9.26 0.27
C SER A 109 2.60 -8.36 -0.40
N ILE A 110 1.32 -8.74 -0.35
CA ILE A 110 0.23 -8.01 -1.01
C ILE A 110 -0.76 -7.55 0.05
N ASP A 111 -0.96 -6.23 0.11
CA ASP A 111 -1.95 -5.58 0.97
C ASP A 111 -2.58 -4.42 0.19
N ILE A 112 -3.46 -4.80 -0.73
CA ILE A 112 -4.20 -3.87 -1.60
C ILE A 112 -5.62 -3.65 -1.08
N GLY A 113 -6.25 -2.58 -1.56
CA GLY A 113 -7.66 -2.31 -1.28
C GLY A 113 -8.58 -3.37 -1.90
N ILE A 114 -9.77 -3.47 -1.35
CA ILE A 114 -10.85 -4.30 -1.88
C ILE A 114 -11.94 -3.42 -2.47
N THR A 115 -12.67 -3.96 -3.46
CA THR A 115 -13.88 -3.36 -4.00
C THR A 115 -15.08 -4.11 -3.43
N ALA A 116 -16.08 -3.37 -2.94
CA ALA A 116 -17.32 -3.97 -2.52
C ALA A 116 -18.12 -4.46 -3.73
N GLU A 117 -18.64 -5.68 -3.66
CA GLU A 117 -19.63 -6.15 -4.62
C GLU A 117 -20.95 -5.44 -4.33
N MET A 118 -21.53 -4.82 -5.37
CA MET A 118 -22.77 -4.08 -5.24
C MET A 118 -23.95 -5.03 -5.43
N PRO A 119 -24.86 -5.14 -4.44
CA PRO A 119 -26.07 -5.95 -4.59
C PRO A 119 -26.92 -5.51 -5.79
N GLN A 120 -27.44 -6.49 -6.51
CA GLN A 120 -28.38 -6.25 -7.61
C GLN A 120 -29.82 -6.14 -7.09
N MET A 121 -30.07 -5.11 -6.26
CA MET A 121 -31.39 -4.83 -5.73
C MET A 121 -31.99 -3.60 -6.43
N PRO A 122 -33.30 -3.56 -6.66
CA PRO A 122 -33.95 -2.36 -7.18
C PRO A 122 -33.66 -1.15 -6.29
N GLY A 123 -33.25 -0.04 -6.89
CA GLY A 123 -32.94 1.20 -6.18
C GLY A 123 -31.52 1.26 -5.57
N PHE A 124 -30.80 0.14 -5.43
CA PHE A 124 -29.48 0.16 -4.81
C PHE A 124 -28.48 1.00 -5.60
N GLN A 125 -28.41 0.82 -6.91
CA GLN A 125 -27.49 1.58 -7.77
C GLN A 125 -27.80 3.08 -7.83
N GLN A 126 -29.04 3.47 -7.54
CA GLN A 126 -29.51 4.86 -7.60
C GLN A 126 -29.32 5.60 -6.27
N HIS A 127 -29.36 4.89 -5.15
CA HIS A 127 -29.42 5.48 -3.82
C HIS A 127 -28.25 5.07 -2.89
N ALA A 128 -27.47 4.06 -3.25
CA ALA A 128 -26.33 3.62 -2.45
C ALA A 128 -25.01 4.19 -2.97
N VAL A 129 -24.14 4.57 -2.03
CA VAL A 129 -22.79 5.02 -2.33
C VAL A 129 -21.82 3.95 -1.84
N PRO A 130 -20.96 3.39 -2.73
CA PRO A 130 -19.96 2.44 -2.29
C PRO A 130 -18.91 3.15 -1.43
N VAL A 131 -18.64 2.61 -0.25
CA VAL A 131 -17.61 3.13 0.66
C VAL A 131 -16.21 2.54 0.37
N LYS A 132 -16.13 1.63 -0.57
CA LYS A 132 -14.86 1.06 -1.07
C LYS A 132 -14.91 0.92 -2.58
N PRO A 133 -13.86 1.35 -3.28
CA PRO A 133 -12.66 2.02 -2.77
C PRO A 133 -12.95 3.45 -2.27
N LEU A 134 -12.18 3.88 -1.26
CA LEU A 134 -12.35 5.20 -0.60
C LEU A 134 -12.01 6.41 -1.50
N ASP A 135 -11.34 6.19 -2.62
CA ASP A 135 -11.02 7.22 -3.61
C ASP A 135 -12.27 7.80 -4.30
N ARG A 136 -13.41 7.13 -4.14
CA ARG A 136 -14.70 7.55 -4.69
C ARG A 136 -15.67 8.17 -3.67
N TYR A 137 -15.20 8.30 -2.43
CA TYR A 137 -16.01 8.82 -1.33
C TYR A 137 -15.74 10.31 -1.07
#